data_cecf185274b9725de34e352100968ffd
#
_entry.id   cecf185274b9725de34e352100968ffd
#
_cell.length_a   1.000
_cell.length_b   1.000
_cell.length_c   1.000
_cell.angle_alpha   90.00
_cell.angle_beta   90.00
_cell.angle_gamma   90.00
#
_symmetry.space_group_name_H-M   'P 1'
#
loop_
_entity.id
_entity.type
_entity.pdbx_description
1 polymer ?
#
loop_
_entity_poly.entity_id
_entity_poly.type
_entity_poly.pdbx_seq_one_letter_code
_entity_poly.pdbx_strand_id
1 'polypeptide(L)'
;GGHDKELEMYWKAWEIAIGNIRAPQAGSGFVSSYLDTAYNGNIFMWDSSFILMFARYGTRFFPFQNTLNNFYAKQHPDGFICREIKADGADCFERYAPVSTGPNLMPWCEMVYFHQFGDTERLHKIFPVLCAYYKWLKLNHTWRNGTYWSSGWGTGMDNMPRVPSEYSP
;
A
#
# COMPACT_ATOMS: atom_id res chain seq x y z
N GLY A 1 -36.32 4.71 7.42
CA GLY A 1 -36.05 3.29 7.14
C GLY A 1 -34.93 2.78 8.02
N GLY A 2 -34.87 1.46 8.26
CA GLY A 2 -33.90 0.87 9.19
C GLY A 2 -32.43 1.00 8.81
N HIS A 3 -32.11 1.58 7.64
CA HIS A 3 -30.75 1.69 7.09
C HIS A 3 -30.24 3.12 6.90
N ASP A 4 -30.92 4.11 7.46
CA ASP A 4 -30.55 5.53 7.21
C ASP A 4 -29.15 5.87 7.73
N LYS A 5 -28.76 5.31 8.88
CA LYS A 5 -27.43 5.49 9.47
C LYS A 5 -26.31 4.82 8.65
N GLU A 6 -26.60 3.65 8.08
CA GLU A 6 -25.66 2.93 7.23
C GLU A 6 -25.43 3.69 5.92
N LEU A 7 -26.48 4.26 5.34
CA LEU A 7 -26.39 5.13 4.17
C LEU A 7 -25.59 6.41 4.46
N GLU A 8 -25.85 7.06 5.60
CA GLU A 8 -25.10 8.22 6.04
C GLU A 8 -23.61 7.89 6.22
N MET A 9 -23.29 6.78 6.87
CA MET A 9 -21.92 6.29 7.04
C MET A 9 -21.26 5.99 5.69
N TYR A 10 -21.98 5.34 4.78
CA TYR A 10 -21.50 5.03 3.42
C TYR A 10 -21.11 6.31 2.66
N TRP A 11 -21.99 7.31 2.63
CA TRP A 11 -21.70 8.57 1.95
C TRP A 11 -20.59 9.35 2.63
N LYS A 12 -20.51 9.31 3.97
CA LYS A 12 -19.42 9.94 4.71
C LYS A 12 -18.07 9.31 4.41
N ALA A 13 -18.00 8.00 4.25
CA ALA A 13 -16.77 7.32 3.82
C ALA A 13 -16.30 7.80 2.44
N TRP A 14 -17.21 7.96 1.47
CA TRP A 14 -16.87 8.53 0.15
C TRP A 14 -16.46 9.98 0.21
N GLU A 15 -17.13 10.81 1.00
CA GLU A 15 -16.74 12.21 1.21
C GLU A 15 -15.31 12.32 1.73
N ILE A 16 -14.96 11.50 2.74
CA ILE A 16 -13.60 11.44 3.29
C ILE A 16 -12.61 10.97 2.23
N ALA A 17 -12.89 9.90 1.50
CA ALA A 17 -12.00 9.38 0.47
C ALA A 17 -11.74 10.41 -0.63
N ILE A 18 -12.79 11.08 -1.13
CA ILE A 18 -12.66 12.11 -2.18
C ILE A 18 -11.84 13.29 -1.67
N GLY A 19 -12.08 13.74 -0.43
CA GLY A 19 -11.31 14.82 0.20
C GLY A 19 -9.83 14.54 0.39
N ASN A 20 -9.44 13.26 0.33
CA ASN A 20 -8.05 12.80 0.49
C ASN A 20 -7.35 12.44 -0.82
N ILE A 21 -7.94 12.73 -1.96
CA ILE A 21 -7.24 12.60 -3.25
C ILE A 21 -6.16 13.68 -3.34
N ARG A 22 -4.92 13.25 -3.63
CA ARG A 22 -3.75 14.12 -3.78
C ARG A 22 -3.17 14.01 -5.18
N ALA A 23 -2.63 15.12 -5.65
CA ALA A 23 -1.76 15.13 -6.83
C ALA A 23 -0.31 14.88 -6.41
N PRO A 24 0.51 14.23 -7.26
CA PRO A 24 1.94 14.09 -7.02
C PRO A 24 2.63 15.45 -6.82
N GLN A 25 3.53 15.53 -5.86
CA GLN A 25 4.42 16.69 -5.76
C GLN A 25 5.45 16.67 -6.89
N ALA A 26 5.82 17.84 -7.38
CA ALA A 26 6.88 17.95 -8.39
C ALA A 26 8.20 17.35 -7.86
N GLY A 27 8.83 16.49 -8.66
CA GLY A 27 10.08 15.83 -8.28
C GLY A 27 9.94 14.61 -7.37
N SER A 28 8.73 14.26 -6.89
CA SER A 28 8.51 13.07 -6.03
C SER A 28 8.77 11.75 -6.74
N GLY A 29 8.67 11.71 -8.07
CA GLY A 29 8.70 10.48 -8.84
C GLY A 29 7.38 9.68 -8.76
N PHE A 30 6.34 10.21 -8.11
CA PHE A 30 4.99 9.63 -8.20
C PHE A 30 4.43 9.86 -9.61
N VAL A 31 3.76 8.84 -10.13
CA VAL A 31 3.29 8.79 -11.53
C VAL A 31 1.80 8.98 -11.69
N SER A 32 1.05 9.02 -10.58
CA SER A 32 -0.40 9.19 -10.60
C SER A 32 -0.90 9.90 -9.35
N SER A 33 -2.03 10.60 -9.48
CA SER A 33 -2.81 11.03 -8.31
C SER A 33 -3.19 9.82 -7.48
N TYR A 34 -3.30 10.00 -6.17
CA TYR A 34 -3.44 8.92 -5.21
C TYR A 34 -4.36 9.27 -4.05
N LEU A 35 -4.82 8.25 -3.35
CA LEU A 35 -5.58 8.40 -2.13
C LEU A 35 -4.62 8.43 -0.93
N ASP A 36 -4.60 9.55 -0.23
CA ASP A 36 -3.85 9.74 1.02
C ASP A 36 -4.61 9.09 2.18
N THR A 37 -4.03 8.07 2.78
CA THR A 37 -4.68 7.28 3.84
C THR A 37 -4.50 7.87 5.23
N ALA A 38 -3.55 8.80 5.40
CA ALA A 38 -3.14 9.31 6.71
C ALA A 38 -3.13 10.85 6.82
N TYR A 39 -3.70 11.56 5.85
CA TYR A 39 -3.82 13.03 5.81
C TYR A 39 -2.49 13.80 5.83
N ASN A 40 -1.37 13.13 5.57
CA ASN A 40 -0.03 13.71 5.61
C ASN A 40 0.69 13.74 4.26
N GLY A 41 0.02 13.24 3.20
CA GLY A 41 0.57 13.16 1.85
C GLY A 41 1.43 11.94 1.59
N ASN A 42 1.80 11.15 2.60
CA ASN A 42 2.53 9.90 2.42
C ASN A 42 1.62 8.80 1.85
N ILE A 43 2.23 7.80 1.22
CA ILE A 43 1.53 6.57 0.84
C ILE A 43 1.98 5.42 1.74
N PHE A 44 1.01 4.61 2.18
CA PHE A 44 1.20 3.47 3.07
C PHE A 44 0.76 2.20 2.35
N MET A 45 1.65 1.21 2.23
CA MET A 45 1.45 0.04 1.37
C MET A 45 0.19 -0.76 1.70
N TRP A 46 0.02 -1.12 2.96
CA TRP A 46 -1.10 -1.97 3.34
C TRP A 46 -2.40 -1.18 3.52
N ASP A 47 -2.33 0.03 4.10
CA ASP A 47 -3.49 0.92 4.25
C ASP A 47 -4.08 1.26 2.89
N SER A 48 -3.26 1.62 1.90
CA SER A 48 -3.69 1.83 0.53
C SER A 48 -4.36 0.58 -0.04
N SER A 49 -3.79 -0.61 0.20
CA SER A 49 -4.37 -1.87 -0.28
C SER A 49 -5.74 -2.15 0.35
N PHE A 50 -5.93 -1.89 1.63
CA PHE A 50 -7.22 -2.04 2.30
C PHE A 50 -8.25 -1.02 1.83
N ILE A 51 -7.88 0.25 1.72
CA ILE A 51 -8.80 1.30 1.25
C ILE A 51 -9.28 0.99 -0.17
N LEU A 52 -8.43 0.47 -1.02
CA LEU A 52 -8.79 0.09 -2.39
C LEU A 52 -9.84 -1.05 -2.44
N MET A 53 -10.09 -1.76 -1.34
CA MET A 53 -11.17 -2.76 -1.30
C MET A 53 -12.55 -2.12 -1.50
N PHE A 54 -12.77 -0.90 -1.00
CA PHE A 54 -14.00 -0.18 -1.31
C PHE A 54 -13.82 0.84 -2.43
N ALA A 55 -12.67 1.55 -2.48
CA ALA A 55 -12.48 2.67 -3.39
C ALA A 55 -12.48 2.25 -4.87
N ARG A 56 -12.11 1.00 -5.20
CA ARG A 56 -12.21 0.48 -6.57
C ARG A 56 -13.62 0.55 -7.17
N TYR A 57 -14.67 0.56 -6.37
CA TYR A 57 -16.04 0.73 -6.86
C TYR A 57 -16.30 2.15 -7.39
N GLY A 58 -15.47 3.12 -7.02
CA GLY A 58 -15.51 4.49 -7.52
C GLY A 58 -14.67 4.76 -8.78
N THR A 59 -14.17 3.72 -9.47
CA THR A 59 -13.24 3.84 -10.61
C THR A 59 -13.77 4.72 -11.75
N ARG A 60 -15.08 4.83 -11.91
CA ARG A 60 -15.69 5.76 -12.89
C ARG A 60 -15.49 7.23 -12.55
N PHE A 61 -15.33 7.55 -11.28
CA PHE A 61 -15.09 8.91 -10.78
C PHE A 61 -13.59 9.21 -10.73
N PHE A 62 -12.79 8.30 -10.18
CA PHE A 62 -11.35 8.47 -10.01
C PHE A 62 -10.67 7.09 -10.10
N PRO A 63 -9.52 6.98 -10.79
CA PRO A 63 -8.82 5.70 -10.94
C PRO A 63 -8.06 5.32 -9.65
N PHE A 64 -8.78 5.04 -8.57
CA PHE A 64 -8.23 4.81 -7.23
C PHE A 64 -7.13 3.75 -7.21
N GLN A 65 -7.26 2.68 -8.04
CA GLN A 65 -6.25 1.62 -8.14
C GLN A 65 -4.86 2.15 -8.54
N ASN A 66 -4.80 3.29 -9.23
CA ASN A 66 -3.54 3.91 -9.61
C ASN A 66 -2.73 4.46 -8.42
N THR A 67 -3.30 4.53 -7.22
CA THR A 67 -2.56 4.78 -5.98
C THR A 67 -1.37 3.84 -5.87
N LEU A 68 -1.53 2.54 -6.20
CA LEU A 68 -0.46 1.54 -6.13
C LEU A 68 0.65 1.76 -7.17
N ASN A 69 0.35 2.45 -8.28
CA ASN A 69 1.36 2.74 -9.30
C ASN A 69 2.53 3.57 -8.74
N ASN A 70 2.29 4.38 -7.71
CA ASN A 70 3.33 5.16 -7.08
C ASN A 70 4.33 4.28 -6.32
N PHE A 71 3.85 3.22 -5.64
CA PHE A 71 4.75 2.22 -5.04
C PHE A 71 5.59 1.51 -6.10
N TYR A 72 4.97 1.12 -7.22
CA TYR A 72 5.66 0.45 -8.32
C TYR A 72 6.70 1.34 -8.99
N ALA A 73 6.39 2.62 -9.19
CA ALA A 73 7.31 3.60 -9.73
C ALA A 73 8.50 3.90 -8.79
N LYS A 74 8.34 3.64 -7.50
CA LYS A 74 9.38 3.83 -6.47
C LYS A 74 10.14 2.54 -6.14
N GLN A 75 9.90 1.45 -6.89
CA GLN A 75 10.68 0.23 -6.70
C GLN A 75 12.17 0.48 -6.97
N HIS A 76 13.01 0.06 -6.04
CA HIS A 76 14.45 0.08 -6.19
C HIS A 76 14.95 -0.98 -7.19
N PRO A 77 16.16 -0.81 -7.75
CA PRO A 77 16.71 -1.75 -8.75
C PRO A 77 16.85 -3.19 -8.27
N ASP A 78 16.98 -3.41 -6.95
CA ASP A 78 17.04 -4.74 -6.34
C ASP A 78 15.66 -5.37 -6.07
N GLY A 79 14.59 -4.64 -6.34
CA GLY A 79 13.21 -5.07 -6.15
C GLY A 79 12.53 -4.55 -4.89
N PHE A 80 13.26 -3.88 -3.98
CA PHE A 80 12.69 -3.32 -2.75
C PHE A 80 11.63 -2.26 -3.04
N ILE A 81 10.56 -2.24 -2.22
CA ILE A 81 9.59 -1.16 -2.13
C ILE A 81 9.39 -0.84 -0.65
N CYS A 82 9.62 0.39 -0.27
CA CYS A 82 9.39 0.83 1.11
C CYS A 82 7.90 0.79 1.45
N ARG A 83 7.56 0.32 2.66
CA ARG A 83 6.15 0.23 3.11
C ARG A 83 5.47 1.58 3.26
N GLU A 84 6.25 2.63 3.48
CA GLU A 84 5.79 4.02 3.58
C GLU A 84 6.73 4.93 2.77
N ILE A 85 6.15 5.73 1.88
CA ILE A 85 6.88 6.67 1.03
C ILE A 85 6.31 8.06 1.26
N LYS A 86 7.18 9.02 1.53
CA LYS A 86 6.81 10.40 1.79
C LYS A 86 6.21 11.08 0.56
N ALA A 87 5.47 12.15 0.76
CA ALA A 87 4.88 12.95 -0.31
C ALA A 87 5.91 13.48 -1.33
N ASP A 88 7.16 13.71 -0.89
CA ASP A 88 8.29 14.10 -1.74
C ASP A 88 8.92 12.92 -2.50
N GLY A 89 8.43 11.70 -2.26
CA GLY A 89 8.91 10.48 -2.88
C GLY A 89 10.09 9.82 -2.19
N ALA A 90 10.56 10.33 -1.04
CA ALA A 90 11.60 9.67 -0.27
C ALA A 90 11.02 8.48 0.54
N ASP A 91 11.79 7.40 0.66
CA ASP A 91 11.46 6.32 1.58
C ASP A 91 11.45 6.83 3.02
N CYS A 92 10.48 6.41 3.83
CA CYS A 92 10.43 6.73 5.26
C CYS A 92 11.44 5.93 6.07
N PHE A 93 11.88 4.78 5.57
CA PHE A 93 12.77 3.86 6.27
C PHE A 93 13.93 3.44 5.37
N GLU A 94 15.10 3.24 5.97
CA GLU A 94 16.23 2.66 5.27
C GLU A 94 15.90 1.25 4.78
N ARG A 95 16.37 0.90 3.57
CA ARG A 95 16.02 -0.33 2.85
C ARG A 95 16.14 -1.61 3.67
N TYR A 96 17.20 -1.75 4.44
CA TYR A 96 17.46 -2.96 5.23
C TYR A 96 17.05 -2.84 6.70
N ALA A 97 16.46 -1.73 7.09
CA ALA A 97 15.88 -1.62 8.43
C ALA A 97 14.70 -2.60 8.57
N PRO A 98 14.58 -3.30 9.71
CA PRO A 98 13.48 -4.25 9.93
C PRO A 98 12.09 -3.67 9.75
N VAL A 99 11.95 -2.35 9.98
CA VAL A 99 10.68 -1.60 9.86
C VAL A 99 10.36 -1.16 8.44
N SER A 100 11.27 -1.36 7.47
CA SER A 100 11.12 -0.86 6.10
C SER A 100 10.05 -1.61 5.28
N THR A 101 9.66 -2.80 5.73
CA THR A 101 8.64 -3.64 5.10
C THR A 101 7.43 -3.80 6.00
N GLY A 102 6.32 -4.21 5.43
CA GLY A 102 5.08 -4.52 6.12
C GLY A 102 4.34 -5.64 5.40
N PRO A 103 3.10 -5.97 5.80
CA PRO A 103 2.29 -6.95 5.11
C PRO A 103 2.14 -6.58 3.63
N ASN A 104 2.66 -7.44 2.75
CA ASN A 104 2.58 -7.22 1.30
C ASN A 104 1.22 -7.62 0.77
N LEU A 105 0.23 -6.73 0.87
CA LEU A 105 -1.13 -6.92 0.40
C LEU A 105 -1.36 -6.48 -1.06
N MET A 106 -0.36 -5.86 -1.70
CA MET A 106 -0.49 -5.39 -3.08
C MET A 106 -0.90 -6.50 -4.06
N PRO A 107 -0.29 -7.72 -4.04
CA PRO A 107 -0.71 -8.78 -4.95
C PRO A 107 -2.17 -9.19 -4.76
N TRP A 108 -2.64 -9.28 -3.53
CA TRP A 108 -4.04 -9.56 -3.22
C TRP A 108 -4.97 -8.46 -3.73
N CYS A 109 -4.62 -7.20 -3.49
CA CYS A 109 -5.39 -6.04 -3.94
C CYS A 109 -5.51 -6.01 -5.47
N GLU A 110 -4.42 -6.27 -6.19
CA GLU A 110 -4.41 -6.33 -7.66
C GLU A 110 -5.23 -7.51 -8.20
N MET A 111 -5.17 -8.67 -7.56
CA MET A 111 -5.99 -9.82 -7.95
C MET A 111 -7.47 -9.56 -7.75
N VAL A 112 -7.86 -8.92 -6.65
CA VAL A 112 -9.27 -8.55 -6.41
C VAL A 112 -9.75 -7.53 -7.45
N TYR A 113 -8.91 -6.56 -7.81
CA TYR A 113 -9.21 -5.61 -8.89
C TYR A 113 -9.36 -6.32 -10.24
N PHE A 114 -8.44 -7.22 -10.56
CA PHE A 114 -8.51 -8.01 -11.80
C PHE A 114 -9.78 -8.86 -11.88
N HIS A 115 -10.17 -9.54 -10.81
CA HIS A 115 -11.40 -10.34 -10.80
C HIS A 115 -12.65 -9.49 -11.03
N GLN A 116 -12.64 -8.23 -10.66
CA GLN A 116 -13.77 -7.33 -10.86
C GLN A 116 -13.82 -6.71 -12.25
N PHE A 117 -12.67 -6.33 -12.81
CA PHE A 117 -12.60 -5.53 -14.03
C PHE A 117 -11.99 -6.24 -15.24
N GLY A 118 -11.32 -7.37 -15.05
CA GLY A 118 -10.67 -8.15 -16.12
C GLY A 118 -9.47 -7.43 -16.76
N ASP A 119 -8.83 -6.47 -16.05
CA ASP A 119 -7.73 -5.66 -16.57
C ASP A 119 -6.44 -6.48 -16.69
N THR A 120 -6.33 -7.24 -17.75
CA THR A 120 -5.17 -8.09 -18.07
C THR A 120 -3.93 -7.25 -18.37
N GLU A 121 -4.09 -6.09 -19.02
CA GLU A 121 -2.98 -5.21 -19.36
C GLU A 121 -2.28 -4.72 -18.09
N ARG A 122 -3.06 -4.29 -17.09
CA ARG A 122 -2.54 -3.92 -15.79
C ARG A 122 -1.76 -5.07 -15.14
N LEU A 123 -2.33 -6.28 -15.11
CA LEU A 123 -1.62 -7.44 -14.55
C LEU A 123 -0.30 -7.72 -15.25
N HIS A 124 -0.26 -7.71 -16.57
CA HIS A 124 0.99 -7.90 -17.33
C HIS A 124 2.04 -6.87 -16.95
N LYS A 125 1.64 -5.61 -16.78
CA LYS A 125 2.54 -4.50 -16.44
C LYS A 125 3.11 -4.62 -15.04
N ILE A 126 2.28 -4.97 -14.05
CA ILE A 126 2.69 -4.95 -12.64
C ILE A 126 3.29 -6.27 -12.14
N PHE A 127 3.01 -7.39 -12.79
CA PHE A 127 3.46 -8.72 -12.37
C PHE A 127 4.98 -8.82 -12.17
N PRO A 128 5.83 -8.31 -13.09
CA PRO A 128 7.28 -8.31 -12.88
C PRO A 128 7.72 -7.54 -11.65
N VAL A 129 7.07 -6.39 -11.36
CA VAL A 129 7.34 -5.55 -10.19
C VAL A 129 7.02 -6.30 -8.89
N LEU A 130 5.85 -6.94 -8.84
CA LEU A 130 5.44 -7.74 -7.68
C LEU A 130 6.36 -8.94 -7.46
N CYS A 131 6.78 -9.62 -8.54
CA CYS A 131 7.74 -10.72 -8.48
C CYS A 131 9.11 -10.26 -7.97
N ALA A 132 9.60 -9.09 -8.40
CA ALA A 132 10.86 -8.54 -7.93
C ALA A 132 10.79 -8.22 -6.42
N TYR A 133 9.70 -7.60 -5.97
CA TYR A 133 9.52 -7.33 -4.53
C TYR A 133 9.39 -8.62 -3.70
N TYR A 134 8.65 -9.61 -4.19
CA TYR A 134 8.58 -10.92 -3.52
C TYR A 134 9.95 -11.58 -3.38
N LYS A 135 10.77 -11.55 -4.45
CA LYS A 135 12.14 -12.09 -4.42
C LYS A 135 13.01 -11.36 -3.41
N TRP A 136 12.87 -10.03 -3.34
CA TRP A 136 13.58 -9.23 -2.35
C TRP A 136 13.19 -9.61 -0.92
N LEU A 137 11.89 -9.74 -0.62
CA LEU A 137 11.39 -10.19 0.68
C LEU A 137 11.90 -11.60 1.02
N LYS A 138 11.85 -12.51 0.05
CA LYS A 138 12.35 -13.88 0.24
C LYS A 138 13.84 -13.91 0.57
N LEU A 139 14.63 -13.03 -0.02
CA LEU A 139 16.08 -12.96 0.23
C LEU A 139 16.40 -12.31 1.58
N ASN A 140 15.68 -11.24 1.95
CA ASN A 140 16.07 -10.37 3.05
C ASN A 140 15.22 -10.54 4.32
N HIS A 141 14.05 -11.17 4.23
CA HIS A 141 13.09 -11.32 5.32
C HIS A 141 12.71 -12.79 5.61
N THR A 142 13.61 -13.73 5.35
CA THR A 142 13.42 -15.14 5.71
C THR A 142 14.52 -15.63 6.63
N TRP A 143 14.14 -16.54 7.53
CA TRP A 143 15.09 -17.34 8.29
C TRP A 143 15.64 -18.50 7.45
N ARG A 144 16.71 -19.13 7.93
CA ARG A 144 17.31 -20.30 7.24
C ARG A 144 16.36 -21.48 7.02
N ASN A 145 15.32 -21.59 7.84
CA ASN A 145 14.27 -22.60 7.71
C ASN A 145 13.17 -22.21 6.69
N GLY A 146 13.28 -21.05 6.03
CA GLY A 146 12.33 -20.58 5.03
C GLY A 146 11.11 -19.82 5.57
N THR A 147 10.97 -19.66 6.90
CA THR A 147 9.91 -18.84 7.46
C THR A 147 10.24 -17.35 7.32
N TYR A 148 9.22 -16.53 7.11
CA TYR A 148 9.38 -15.07 7.05
C TYR A 148 9.42 -14.47 8.46
N TRP A 149 10.13 -13.36 8.59
CA TRP A 149 10.15 -12.57 9.82
C TRP A 149 9.70 -11.13 9.53
N SER A 150 9.20 -10.46 10.56
CA SER A 150 8.81 -9.05 10.53
C SER A 150 9.16 -8.40 11.86
N SER A 151 9.33 -7.08 11.86
CA SER A 151 9.41 -6.27 13.09
C SER A 151 8.01 -5.99 13.64
N GLY A 152 7.93 -5.43 14.86
CA GLY A 152 6.66 -5.01 15.45
C GLY A 152 5.90 -4.02 14.55
N TRP A 153 6.55 -2.97 14.11
CA TRP A 153 5.98 -2.00 13.17
C TRP A 153 5.65 -2.61 11.81
N GLY A 154 6.48 -3.54 11.35
CA GLY A 154 6.26 -4.24 10.09
C GLY A 154 5.06 -5.18 10.10
N THR A 155 4.49 -5.52 11.27
CA THR A 155 3.25 -6.29 11.37
C THR A 155 2.01 -5.42 11.27
N GLY A 156 2.16 -4.09 11.44
CA GLY A 156 1.06 -3.13 11.56
C GLY A 156 0.24 -3.24 12.82
N MET A 157 0.74 -3.99 13.80
CA MET A 157 0.12 -4.17 15.11
C MET A 157 1.10 -3.67 16.17
N ASP A 158 1.25 -2.37 16.25
CA ASP A 158 2.35 -1.66 16.92
C ASP A 158 2.47 -1.98 18.42
N ASN A 159 1.39 -2.31 19.10
CA ASN A 159 1.36 -2.56 20.54
C ASN A 159 1.22 -4.06 20.89
N MET A 160 1.86 -4.94 20.12
CA MET A 160 1.77 -6.37 20.39
C MET A 160 2.71 -6.81 21.52
N PRO A 161 2.19 -7.49 22.58
CA PRO A 161 2.99 -7.90 23.73
C PRO A 161 4.13 -8.87 23.41
N ARG A 162 4.07 -9.54 22.27
CA ARG A 162 5.07 -10.54 21.82
C ARG A 162 6.27 -9.93 21.10
N VAL A 163 6.29 -8.61 20.92
CA VAL A 163 7.42 -7.92 20.27
C VAL A 163 8.18 -7.17 21.36
N PRO A 164 9.52 -7.34 21.47
CA PRO A 164 10.33 -6.58 22.41
C PRO A 164 10.11 -5.08 22.23
N SER A 165 10.08 -4.33 23.34
CA SER A 165 9.83 -2.89 23.37
C SER A 165 10.84 -2.07 22.55
N GLU A 166 12.03 -2.58 22.34
CA GLU A 166 13.07 -2.00 21.48
C GLU A 166 12.74 -1.99 19.99
N TYR A 167 11.74 -2.78 19.56
CA TYR A 167 11.21 -2.84 18.19
C TYR A 167 9.79 -2.28 18.08
N SER A 168 9.24 -1.77 19.18
CA SER A 168 8.00 -1.02 19.22
C SER A 168 8.32 0.48 19.24
N PRO A 169 7.44 1.34 18.71
CA PRO A 169 7.61 2.77 18.79
C PRO A 169 7.62 3.26 20.21
#